data_3fc5764886c72af20a7789569d4ed30c
#
_entry.id   3fc5764886c72af20a7789569d4ed30c
#
_cell.length_a   1.000
_cell.length_b   1.000
_cell.length_c   1.000
_cell.angle_alpha   90.00
_cell.angle_beta   90.00
_cell.angle_gamma   90.00
#
_symmetry.space_group_name_H-M   'P 1'
#
loop_
_entity.id
_entity.type
_entity.pdbx_description
1 polymer ?
#
loop_
_entity_poly.entity_id
_entity_poly.type
_entity_poly.pdbx_seq_one_letter_code
_entity_poly.pdbx_strand_id
1 'polypeptide(L)'
;MYKKKLFALGVILLSVLFLISAVSFADELTDIQSAIKGKGAKWTAGETSMMKLSKEERKKWVGLILEFSPENEMSFASEEPVSVVPASLDWRNNGGDFVTPVRNQGSCGSCWAFATTAAAESAWLIAQNWSGMDLNLAEQILVSCSGAGDCGGGYIGSSSSYIKNTGLPEEICFPYRALDCNDSTPVCCTQACLNWTNSTYKIDSYSGVSAAVDAIKNALNTNGPLVTTMAVYNDFFSYSGGVYTHVTGGLAGYHAVLIIGYDDPGHYFIVKNSWASGWGSTAGYGTEKGYFMIDYSQMSNDVSFGASTQKYFLASTDSTITVGTPNGSESWQAGTPQTITWSYTGNPGSSVKIDLYKGTSLNRTITSGTSAGSGGSGSYNWPIPSDVSAGTDYRVIVTSTSYTSVSDMSNGYFTIVAAPQFSASGLVTSAGSGLSGVTMTFTGTGTIPASVMTESSGVWSKTGFQMGTTYRVTPSRAGYTFAPQYTDFSGESSGLNFIGASVVPPGIKLVSPNGGEILKVGTPYNVTWTYTGTPGSKVKIELLKNGALKSTITTKASIGTGGTGTYNWKISRSLTPGTDYRIRVTSTTNSSATDTSEGNSSIYK
;
A
#
# COMPACT_ATOMS: atom_id res chain seq x y z
N MET A 1 77.06 -16.23 3.25
CA MET A 1 76.86 -14.79 3.37
C MET A 1 75.55 -14.24 2.78
N TYR A 2 75.01 -14.82 1.70
CA TYR A 2 73.80 -14.36 1.01
C TYR A 2 72.49 -14.51 1.82
N LYS A 3 72.29 -15.59 2.58
CA LYS A 3 71.08 -15.84 3.39
C LYS A 3 70.89 -14.90 4.58
N LYS A 4 71.96 -14.39 5.17
CA LYS A 4 71.89 -13.40 6.29
C LYS A 4 71.53 -12.00 5.81
N LYS A 5 71.92 -11.60 4.58
CA LYS A 5 71.55 -10.28 4.01
C LYS A 5 70.09 -10.23 3.57
N LEU A 6 69.49 -11.33 3.08
CA LEU A 6 68.04 -11.37 2.74
C LEU A 6 67.14 -11.27 3.99
N PHE A 7 67.58 -11.88 5.13
CA PHE A 7 66.82 -11.84 6.37
C PHE A 7 66.85 -10.43 7.00
N ALA A 8 68.00 -9.75 6.94
CA ALA A 8 68.12 -8.36 7.43
C ALA A 8 67.34 -7.37 6.56
N LEU A 9 67.28 -7.56 5.21
CA LEU A 9 66.48 -6.71 4.32
C LEU A 9 64.98 -6.93 4.53
N GLY A 10 64.52 -8.16 4.79
CA GLY A 10 63.11 -8.48 5.09
C GLY A 10 62.64 -7.87 6.39
N VAL A 11 63.48 -7.91 7.46
CA VAL A 11 63.15 -7.32 8.75
C VAL A 11 63.14 -5.77 8.70
N ILE A 12 64.04 -5.15 7.92
CA ILE A 12 64.07 -3.69 7.71
C ILE A 12 62.85 -3.27 6.86
N LEU A 13 62.48 -4.02 5.83
CA LEU A 13 61.27 -3.71 5.03
C LEU A 13 60.00 -3.83 5.88
N LEU A 14 59.87 -4.86 6.70
CA LEU A 14 58.74 -5.02 7.62
C LEU A 14 58.69 -3.89 8.67
N SER A 15 59.84 -3.49 9.24
CA SER A 15 59.89 -2.41 10.23
C SER A 15 59.61 -1.04 9.59
N VAL A 16 60.03 -0.79 8.37
CA VAL A 16 59.71 0.44 7.61
C VAL A 16 58.22 0.48 7.20
N LEU A 17 57.64 -0.64 6.78
CA LEU A 17 56.19 -0.69 6.51
C LEU A 17 55.35 -0.46 7.80
N PHE A 18 55.79 -1.01 8.93
CA PHE A 18 55.14 -0.79 10.23
C PHE A 18 55.24 0.66 10.70
N LEU A 19 56.40 1.33 10.48
CA LEU A 19 56.59 2.73 10.79
C LEU A 19 55.80 3.65 9.85
N ILE A 20 55.72 3.35 8.58
CA ILE A 20 54.91 4.14 7.59
C ILE A 20 53.41 4.02 7.90
N SER A 21 52.90 2.84 8.27
CA SER A 21 51.53 2.68 8.67
C SER A 21 51.19 3.39 9.99
N ALA A 22 52.08 3.32 11.00
CA ALA A 22 51.89 4.00 12.27
C ALA A 22 51.88 5.52 12.18
N VAL A 23 52.71 6.10 11.31
CA VAL A 23 52.71 7.54 11.01
C VAL A 23 51.43 7.97 10.32
N SER A 24 50.93 7.18 9.36
CA SER A 24 49.67 7.49 8.63
C SER A 24 48.43 7.48 9.54
N PHE A 25 48.40 6.62 10.56
CA PHE A 25 47.26 6.56 11.52
C PHE A 25 47.31 7.69 12.56
N ALA A 26 48.50 8.08 13.02
CA ALA A 26 48.66 9.22 13.94
C ALA A 26 48.21 10.53 13.28
N ASP A 27 48.49 10.70 11.99
CA ASP A 27 48.08 11.87 11.22
C ASP A 27 46.55 11.91 11.04
N GLU A 28 45.89 10.78 10.67
CA GLU A 28 44.43 10.69 10.54
C GLU A 28 43.71 11.03 11.84
N LEU A 29 44.17 10.50 12.99
CA LEU A 29 43.57 10.78 14.29
C LEU A 29 43.74 12.25 14.68
N THR A 30 44.91 12.83 14.41
CA THR A 30 45.21 14.24 14.69
C THR A 30 44.35 15.18 13.86
N ASP A 31 44.10 14.84 12.58
CA ASP A 31 43.24 15.60 11.70
C ASP A 31 41.78 15.58 12.18
N ILE A 32 41.29 14.41 12.62
CA ILE A 32 39.93 14.26 13.17
C ILE A 32 39.81 15.07 14.47
N GLN A 33 40.77 14.99 15.39
CA GLN A 33 40.77 15.76 16.64
C GLN A 33 40.80 17.27 16.39
N SER A 34 41.54 17.70 15.36
CA SER A 34 41.58 19.09 14.92
C SER A 34 40.25 19.55 14.34
N ALA A 35 39.60 18.71 13.56
CA ALA A 35 38.25 18.97 13.00
C ALA A 35 37.18 19.06 14.10
N ILE A 36 37.21 18.16 15.09
CA ILE A 36 36.35 18.20 16.29
C ILE A 36 36.51 19.54 17.01
N LYS A 37 37.74 19.94 17.29
CA LYS A 37 38.03 21.23 17.95
C LYS A 37 37.59 22.42 17.10
N GLY A 38 37.88 22.38 15.81
CA GLY A 38 37.55 23.46 14.86
C GLY A 38 36.04 23.67 14.70
N LYS A 39 35.23 22.60 14.73
CA LYS A 39 33.77 22.65 14.67
C LYS A 39 33.09 22.78 16.03
N GLY A 40 33.82 22.72 17.14
CA GLY A 40 33.25 22.74 18.49
C GLY A 40 32.38 21.52 18.81
N ALA A 41 32.66 20.37 18.16
CA ALA A 41 31.89 19.14 18.36
C ALA A 41 32.12 18.57 19.76
N LYS A 42 31.09 17.90 20.31
CA LYS A 42 31.05 17.45 21.73
C LYS A 42 31.43 15.97 21.89
N TRP A 43 32.32 15.47 21.06
CA TRP A 43 32.77 14.10 21.13
C TRP A 43 34.32 13.99 21.10
N THR A 44 34.84 12.83 21.42
CA THR A 44 36.28 12.57 21.46
C THR A 44 36.63 11.46 20.48
N ALA A 45 37.70 11.70 19.71
CA ALA A 45 38.37 10.71 18.89
C ALA A 45 39.56 10.11 19.60
N GLY A 46 39.71 8.79 19.57
CA GLY A 46 40.78 8.04 20.20
C GLY A 46 41.29 6.87 19.36
N GLU A 47 42.34 6.22 19.85
CA GLU A 47 42.85 4.98 19.27
C GLU A 47 41.90 3.80 19.58
N THR A 48 40.93 3.58 18.73
CA THR A 48 40.00 2.43 18.84
C THR A 48 40.59 1.19 18.18
N SER A 49 39.91 0.03 18.37
CA SER A 49 40.26 -1.21 17.65
C SER A 49 40.15 -1.01 16.12
N MET A 50 39.19 -0.17 15.66
CA MET A 50 38.95 0.12 14.25
C MET A 50 40.04 0.98 13.62
N MET A 51 40.67 1.90 14.42
CA MET A 51 41.78 2.74 13.93
C MET A 51 43.05 1.94 13.64
N LYS A 52 43.16 0.71 14.14
CA LYS A 52 44.28 -0.20 13.82
C LYS A 52 44.14 -0.89 12.47
N LEU A 53 42.96 -0.77 11.82
CA LEU A 53 42.67 -1.34 10.52
C LEU A 53 42.89 -0.31 9.43
N SER A 54 43.31 -0.74 8.25
CA SER A 54 43.33 0.10 7.05
C SER A 54 41.92 0.57 6.67
N LYS A 55 41.82 1.64 5.88
CA LYS A 55 40.51 2.14 5.40
C LYS A 55 39.72 1.07 4.62
N GLU A 56 40.41 0.23 3.84
CA GLU A 56 39.77 -0.85 3.10
C GLU A 56 39.28 -1.99 4.01
N GLU A 57 40.00 -2.30 5.08
CA GLU A 57 39.53 -3.27 6.08
C GLU A 57 38.33 -2.73 6.86
N ARG A 58 38.30 -1.45 7.22
CA ARG A 58 37.17 -0.81 7.92
C ARG A 58 35.89 -0.88 7.11
N LYS A 59 35.94 -0.77 5.77
CA LYS A 59 34.78 -0.91 4.89
C LYS A 59 34.07 -2.24 5.01
N LYS A 60 34.76 -3.31 5.40
CA LYS A 60 34.16 -4.63 5.64
C LYS A 60 33.26 -4.68 6.89
N TRP A 61 33.28 -3.66 7.72
CA TRP A 61 32.47 -3.54 8.95
C TRP A 61 31.19 -2.73 8.74
N VAL A 62 30.95 -2.26 7.53
CA VAL A 62 29.77 -1.49 7.13
C VAL A 62 29.14 -2.18 5.92
N GLY A 63 28.21 -3.09 6.18
CA GLY A 63 27.62 -3.98 5.16
C GLY A 63 26.10 -3.84 5.03
N LEU A 64 25.52 -2.68 5.37
CA LEU A 64 24.11 -2.46 5.11
C LEU A 64 23.89 -2.12 3.64
N ILE A 65 22.97 -2.81 3.00
CA ILE A 65 22.43 -2.47 1.68
C ILE A 65 21.13 -1.69 1.88
N LEU A 66 21.04 -0.48 1.32
CA LEU A 66 19.82 0.33 1.40
C LEU A 66 18.74 -0.26 0.50
N GLU A 67 17.56 -0.47 1.04
CA GLU A 67 16.38 -0.89 0.27
C GLU A 67 15.79 0.32 -0.44
N PHE A 68 16.03 0.42 -1.77
CA PHE A 68 15.29 1.32 -2.65
C PHE A 68 14.22 0.48 -3.35
N SER A 69 13.09 0.24 -2.71
CA SER A 69 11.95 -0.39 -3.37
C SER A 69 10.75 0.55 -3.35
N PRO A 70 10.21 0.94 -4.55
CA PRO A 70 8.94 1.66 -4.62
C PRO A 70 7.75 0.82 -4.17
N GLU A 71 7.92 -0.50 -3.99
CA GLU A 71 6.87 -1.46 -3.62
C GLU A 71 6.86 -1.80 -2.12
N ASN A 72 7.89 -1.45 -1.37
CA ASN A 72 7.93 -1.52 0.08
C ASN A 72 7.74 -0.10 0.67
N GLU A 73 6.60 0.52 0.42
CA GLU A 73 6.06 1.41 1.43
C GLU A 73 5.85 0.54 2.67
N MET A 74 6.87 0.51 3.56
CA MET A 74 6.66 0.02 4.91
C MET A 74 5.44 0.77 5.42
N SER A 75 4.36 0.05 5.68
CA SER A 75 3.15 0.65 6.21
C SER A 75 3.59 1.37 7.49
N PHE A 76 3.75 2.68 7.39
CA PHE A 76 3.88 3.50 8.57
C PHE A 76 2.56 3.33 9.30
N ALA A 77 2.61 2.75 10.50
CA ALA A 77 1.45 2.75 11.37
C ALA A 77 0.99 4.22 11.45
N SER A 78 -0.33 4.45 11.30
CA SER A 78 -0.92 5.78 11.53
C SER A 78 -0.28 6.37 12.77
N GLU A 79 0.15 7.64 12.72
CA GLU A 79 0.86 8.30 13.81
C GLU A 79 0.18 7.96 15.13
N GLU A 80 0.89 7.23 15.98
CA GLU A 80 0.43 6.93 17.34
C GLU A 80 0.19 8.28 18.03
N PRO A 81 -0.88 8.42 18.82
CA PRO A 81 -1.10 9.64 19.58
C PRO A 81 0.14 9.90 20.43
N VAL A 82 0.67 11.12 20.34
CA VAL A 82 1.90 11.54 21.05
C VAL A 82 1.66 11.31 22.54
N SER A 83 2.20 10.20 23.06
CA SER A 83 2.22 9.95 24.50
C SER A 83 3.25 10.89 25.14
N VAL A 84 3.01 11.31 26.38
CA VAL A 84 4.02 12.04 27.13
C VAL A 84 5.16 11.07 27.40
N VAL A 85 6.26 11.18 26.62
CA VAL A 85 7.46 10.35 26.83
C VAL A 85 8.36 11.00 27.88
N PRO A 86 9.12 10.23 28.68
CA PRO A 86 10.09 10.78 29.64
C PRO A 86 11.16 11.59 28.91
N ALA A 87 11.80 12.54 29.60
CA ALA A 87 12.88 13.35 29.03
C ALA A 87 14.16 12.54 28.73
N SER A 88 14.31 11.36 29.32
CA SER A 88 15.41 10.43 29.02
C SER A 88 14.93 8.99 29.21
N LEU A 89 15.52 8.08 28.45
CA LEU A 89 15.25 6.65 28.49
C LEU A 89 16.54 5.89 28.17
N ASP A 90 16.84 4.85 28.93
CA ASP A 90 17.91 3.89 28.63
C ASP A 90 17.45 2.48 29.03
N TRP A 91 17.28 1.61 28.03
CA TRP A 91 16.77 0.24 28.24
C TRP A 91 17.72 -0.69 28.99
N ARG A 92 18.96 -0.25 29.28
CA ARG A 92 19.87 -0.90 30.23
C ARG A 92 19.47 -0.60 31.69
N ASN A 93 18.59 0.40 31.93
CA ASN A 93 18.15 0.83 33.25
C ASN A 93 16.69 1.33 33.25
N ASN A 94 15.78 0.64 32.55
CA ASN A 94 14.36 1.00 32.49
C ASN A 94 13.50 -0.04 33.22
N GLY A 95 13.52 0.01 34.56
CA GLY A 95 12.89 -1.03 35.39
C GLY A 95 13.62 -2.37 35.35
N GLY A 96 14.75 -2.43 34.66
CA GLY A 96 15.61 -3.58 34.45
C GLY A 96 16.58 -3.34 33.32
N ASP A 97 17.48 -4.30 33.05
CA ASP A 97 18.34 -4.32 31.89
C ASP A 97 17.77 -5.26 30.82
N PHE A 98 17.34 -4.69 29.70
CA PHE A 98 16.74 -5.43 28.58
C PHE A 98 17.58 -5.32 27.30
N VAL A 99 18.88 -5.05 27.44
CA VAL A 99 19.84 -4.96 26.35
C VAL A 99 20.93 -6.01 26.56
N THR A 100 21.05 -6.94 25.62
CA THR A 100 22.10 -7.98 25.66
C THR A 100 23.49 -7.38 25.47
N PRO A 101 24.58 -8.06 25.91
CA PRO A 101 25.96 -7.58 25.79
C PRO A 101 26.34 -7.20 24.35
N VAL A 102 27.33 -6.31 24.22
CA VAL A 102 27.89 -5.90 22.93
C VAL A 102 28.58 -7.06 22.23
N ARG A 103 28.20 -7.37 21.00
CA ARG A 103 28.78 -8.44 20.19
C ARG A 103 29.82 -7.91 19.20
N ASN A 104 30.46 -8.83 18.46
CA ASN A 104 31.50 -8.52 17.50
C ASN A 104 31.24 -9.18 16.14
N GLN A 105 30.85 -8.38 15.15
CA GLN A 105 30.65 -8.85 13.79
C GLN A 105 31.94 -9.21 13.03
N GLY A 106 33.12 -8.81 13.53
CA GLY A 106 34.39 -9.03 12.84
C GLY A 106 34.45 -8.38 11.46
N SER A 107 35.36 -8.86 10.61
CA SER A 107 35.55 -8.34 9.24
C SER A 107 34.54 -8.88 8.21
N CYS A 108 33.28 -9.00 8.62
CA CYS A 108 32.14 -9.40 7.80
C CYS A 108 31.10 -8.28 7.82
N GLY A 109 30.56 -7.92 6.66
CA GLY A 109 29.54 -6.88 6.50
C GLY A 109 28.16 -7.28 7.01
N SER A 110 28.08 -7.86 8.21
CA SER A 110 26.89 -8.46 8.82
C SER A 110 26.18 -7.58 9.86
N CYS A 111 26.48 -6.27 9.89
CA CYS A 111 25.82 -5.34 10.83
C CYS A 111 24.29 -5.43 10.82
N TRP A 112 23.68 -5.68 9.65
CA TRP A 112 22.26 -5.90 9.45
C TRP A 112 21.74 -7.10 10.24
N ALA A 113 22.52 -8.20 10.30
CA ALA A 113 22.19 -9.38 11.10
C ALA A 113 22.30 -9.10 12.59
N PHE A 114 23.39 -8.45 13.05
CA PHE A 114 23.62 -8.12 14.47
C PHE A 114 22.57 -7.16 15.02
N ALA A 115 22.23 -6.10 14.27
CA ALA A 115 21.25 -5.13 14.73
C ALA A 115 19.85 -5.72 14.84
N THR A 116 19.42 -6.54 13.86
CA THR A 116 18.10 -7.19 13.87
C THR A 116 18.02 -8.29 14.93
N THR A 117 19.10 -9.07 15.13
CA THR A 117 19.18 -10.06 16.21
C THR A 117 19.08 -9.38 17.58
N ALA A 118 19.86 -8.31 17.82
CA ALA A 118 19.82 -7.58 19.09
C ALA A 118 18.45 -6.94 19.38
N ALA A 119 17.72 -6.48 18.35
CA ALA A 119 16.35 -6.00 18.51
C ALA A 119 15.39 -7.14 18.91
N ALA A 120 15.53 -8.32 18.30
CA ALA A 120 14.73 -9.49 18.66
C ALA A 120 15.04 -9.98 20.08
N GLU A 121 16.31 -10.02 20.49
CA GLU A 121 16.73 -10.33 21.85
C GLU A 121 16.07 -9.38 22.86
N SER A 122 16.17 -8.06 22.65
CA SER A 122 15.55 -7.06 23.53
C SER A 122 14.01 -7.22 23.59
N ALA A 123 13.36 -7.49 22.46
CA ALA A 123 11.92 -7.73 22.42
C ALA A 123 11.53 -8.94 23.30
N TRP A 124 12.29 -10.03 23.25
CA TRP A 124 12.09 -11.22 24.11
C TRP A 124 12.36 -10.93 25.58
N LEU A 125 13.46 -10.23 25.90
CA LEU A 125 13.77 -9.85 27.29
C LEU A 125 12.65 -9.02 27.90
N ILE A 126 12.10 -8.05 27.16
CA ILE A 126 11.00 -7.19 27.62
C ILE A 126 9.72 -8.02 27.79
N ALA A 127 9.33 -8.80 26.76
CA ALA A 127 8.09 -9.55 26.77
C ALA A 127 8.03 -10.61 27.90
N GLN A 128 9.17 -11.21 28.22
CA GLN A 128 9.29 -12.22 29.28
C GLN A 128 9.72 -11.62 30.63
N ASN A 129 9.97 -10.32 30.70
CA ASN A 129 10.56 -9.65 31.87
C ASN A 129 11.87 -10.31 32.36
N TRP A 130 12.72 -10.74 31.42
CA TRP A 130 14.02 -11.38 31.68
C TRP A 130 15.14 -10.34 31.84
N SER A 131 15.01 -9.49 32.85
CA SER A 131 16.00 -8.43 33.12
C SER A 131 17.39 -9.00 33.40
N GLY A 132 18.40 -8.47 32.70
CA GLY A 132 19.81 -8.85 32.90
C GLY A 132 20.20 -10.22 32.36
N MET A 133 19.30 -10.89 31.64
CA MET A 133 19.60 -12.16 30.97
C MET A 133 20.40 -11.93 29.69
N ASP A 134 21.45 -12.71 29.45
CA ASP A 134 22.17 -12.75 28.19
C ASP A 134 21.51 -13.73 27.22
N LEU A 135 20.41 -13.32 26.58
CA LEU A 135 19.84 -14.04 25.47
C LEU A 135 20.72 -13.84 24.24
N ASN A 136 21.43 -14.88 23.83
CA ASN A 136 22.38 -14.84 22.73
C ASN A 136 21.86 -15.67 21.55
N LEU A 137 21.28 -15.01 20.56
CA LEU A 137 20.71 -15.64 19.38
C LEU A 137 21.75 -15.69 18.24
N ALA A 138 21.63 -16.68 17.36
CA ALA A 138 22.62 -17.00 16.33
C ALA A 138 22.52 -16.06 15.12
N GLU A 139 23.34 -15.01 15.05
CA GLU A 139 23.46 -14.14 13.88
C GLU A 139 23.95 -14.89 12.65
N GLN A 140 24.72 -15.99 12.84
CA GLN A 140 25.18 -16.83 11.72
C GLN A 140 24.01 -17.43 10.92
N ILE A 141 22.87 -17.69 11.54
CA ILE A 141 21.66 -18.14 10.84
C ILE A 141 21.19 -17.08 9.82
N LEU A 142 21.22 -15.80 10.19
CA LEU A 142 20.89 -14.75 9.23
C LEU A 142 21.90 -14.67 8.09
N VAL A 143 23.18 -14.74 8.39
CA VAL A 143 24.25 -14.64 7.38
C VAL A 143 24.28 -15.82 6.43
N SER A 144 24.02 -17.05 6.93
CA SER A 144 24.22 -18.30 6.15
C SER A 144 22.94 -18.97 5.66
N CYS A 145 21.77 -18.67 6.25
CA CYS A 145 20.53 -19.40 6.00
C CYS A 145 19.39 -18.55 5.48
N SER A 146 19.38 -17.23 5.75
CA SER A 146 18.19 -16.41 5.57
C SER A 146 17.95 -15.96 4.12
N GLY A 147 19.01 -15.85 3.33
CA GLY A 147 18.95 -15.17 2.02
C GLY A 147 18.75 -13.64 2.13
N ALA A 148 18.80 -13.07 3.36
CA ALA A 148 18.65 -11.63 3.58
C ALA A 148 19.95 -10.86 3.29
N GLY A 149 21.06 -11.57 3.12
CA GLY A 149 22.40 -11.04 2.85
C GLY A 149 23.47 -12.04 3.21
N ASP A 150 24.73 -11.59 3.13
CA ASP A 150 25.95 -12.34 3.43
C ASP A 150 27.03 -11.43 4.05
N CYS A 151 28.30 -11.83 4.07
CA CYS A 151 29.41 -10.98 4.53
C CYS A 151 29.71 -9.80 3.59
N GLY A 152 29.17 -9.76 2.39
CA GLY A 152 29.23 -8.62 1.47
C GLY A 152 28.19 -7.55 1.79
N GLY A 153 27.17 -7.88 2.58
CA GLY A 153 26.09 -6.97 2.99
C GLY A 153 24.71 -7.61 2.99
N GLY A 154 23.72 -6.88 3.54
CA GLY A 154 22.34 -7.37 3.58
C GLY A 154 21.33 -6.32 4.03
N TYR A 155 20.08 -6.78 4.22
CA TYR A 155 18.89 -5.96 4.37
C TYR A 155 18.22 -6.18 5.73
N ILE A 156 17.89 -5.10 6.46
CA ILE A 156 17.19 -5.21 7.75
C ILE A 156 15.74 -5.70 7.59
N GLY A 157 15.04 -5.32 6.51
CA GLY A 157 13.66 -5.74 6.24
C GLY A 157 13.55 -7.23 5.97
N SER A 158 14.41 -7.78 5.12
CA SER A 158 14.49 -9.21 4.84
C SER A 158 14.86 -10.02 6.08
N SER A 159 15.78 -9.52 6.91
CA SER A 159 16.15 -10.13 8.20
C SER A 159 14.98 -10.17 9.16
N SER A 160 14.27 -9.04 9.32
CA SER A 160 13.08 -8.96 10.18
C SER A 160 11.99 -9.91 9.74
N SER A 161 11.78 -10.03 8.42
CA SER A 161 10.85 -11.01 7.84
C SER A 161 11.26 -12.45 8.15
N TYR A 162 12.55 -12.75 8.06
CA TYR A 162 13.06 -14.08 8.40
C TYR A 162 12.90 -14.40 9.89
N ILE A 163 13.23 -13.46 10.79
CA ILE A 163 13.05 -13.62 12.24
C ILE A 163 11.57 -13.86 12.58
N LYS A 164 10.66 -13.13 11.92
CA LYS A 164 9.21 -13.34 12.09
C LYS A 164 8.76 -14.73 11.63
N ASN A 165 9.17 -15.16 10.46
CA ASN A 165 8.63 -16.38 9.83
C ASN A 165 9.32 -17.65 10.34
N THR A 166 10.65 -17.62 10.48
CA THR A 166 11.49 -18.77 10.84
C THR A 166 11.99 -18.68 12.28
N GLY A 167 12.41 -17.47 12.72
CA GLY A 167 13.05 -17.26 14.02
C GLY A 167 14.54 -17.59 14.02
N LEU A 168 15.17 -17.37 15.16
CA LEU A 168 16.58 -17.64 15.41
C LEU A 168 16.75 -18.64 16.56
N PRO A 169 17.60 -19.65 16.47
CA PRO A 169 18.02 -20.44 17.62
C PRO A 169 19.05 -19.67 18.46
N GLU A 170 19.39 -20.22 19.62
CA GLU A 170 20.51 -19.71 20.42
C GLU A 170 21.85 -19.88 19.68
N GLU A 171 22.81 -19.00 19.97
CA GLU A 171 24.15 -18.93 19.38
C GLU A 171 24.93 -20.26 19.43
N ILE A 172 24.73 -21.06 20.48
CA ILE A 172 25.36 -22.38 20.62
C ILE A 172 24.99 -23.34 19.47
N CYS A 173 23.85 -23.13 18.81
CA CYS A 173 23.41 -23.95 17.68
C CYS A 173 24.21 -23.68 16.41
N PHE A 174 24.58 -22.44 16.16
CA PHE A 174 25.38 -22.04 15.01
C PHE A 174 26.25 -20.82 15.36
N PRO A 175 27.38 -21.06 16.05
CA PRO A 175 28.25 -19.98 16.53
C PRO A 175 28.76 -19.09 15.40
N TYR A 176 28.73 -17.78 15.63
CA TYR A 176 29.17 -16.79 14.66
C TYR A 176 30.67 -16.88 14.34
N ARG A 177 31.04 -16.80 13.05
CA ARG A 177 32.41 -16.99 12.58
C ARG A 177 32.96 -15.86 11.71
N ALA A 178 32.18 -14.83 11.44
CA ALA A 178 32.51 -13.72 10.52
C ALA A 178 32.87 -14.22 9.10
N LEU A 179 32.22 -15.28 8.65
CA LEU A 179 32.34 -15.94 7.35
C LEU A 179 30.95 -16.33 6.83
N ASP A 180 30.81 -16.52 5.53
CA ASP A 180 29.59 -17.01 4.90
C ASP A 180 29.85 -18.21 3.97
N CYS A 181 28.86 -18.58 3.19
CA CYS A 181 28.93 -19.72 2.26
C CYS A 181 29.81 -19.45 1.04
N ASN A 182 30.18 -18.21 0.77
CA ASN A 182 30.97 -17.78 -0.39
C ASN A 182 32.48 -17.65 -0.06
N ASP A 183 32.84 -17.80 1.21
CA ASP A 183 34.22 -17.68 1.65
C ASP A 183 35.09 -18.89 1.27
N SER A 184 36.38 -18.73 1.29
CA SER A 184 37.35 -19.82 1.02
C SER A 184 37.27 -20.97 2.03
N THR A 185 36.77 -20.70 3.23
CA THR A 185 36.37 -21.69 4.25
C THR A 185 34.88 -21.52 4.51
N PRO A 186 33.99 -22.11 3.67
CA PRO A 186 32.58 -21.81 3.67
C PRO A 186 31.90 -22.13 5.00
N VAL A 187 31.03 -21.20 5.49
CA VAL A 187 30.16 -21.40 6.65
C VAL A 187 28.73 -21.38 6.18
N CYS A 188 28.21 -22.55 5.83
CA CYS A 188 26.91 -22.71 5.21
C CYS A 188 25.84 -23.21 6.19
N CYS A 189 24.58 -22.95 5.87
CA CYS A 189 23.41 -23.33 6.67
C CYS A 189 23.38 -24.82 7.08
N THR A 190 23.97 -25.70 6.27
CA THR A 190 24.08 -27.14 6.57
C THR A 190 24.95 -27.47 7.79
N GLN A 191 25.68 -26.49 8.31
CA GLN A 191 26.54 -26.63 9.50
C GLN A 191 25.81 -26.20 10.80
N ALA A 192 24.59 -25.66 10.71
CA ALA A 192 23.74 -25.40 11.87
C ALA A 192 23.36 -26.73 12.57
N CYS A 193 23.02 -26.66 13.85
CA CYS A 193 22.60 -27.83 14.61
C CYS A 193 21.38 -28.51 13.99
N LEU A 194 21.26 -29.82 14.18
CA LEU A 194 20.20 -30.63 13.57
C LEU A 194 18.81 -30.18 14.08
N ASN A 195 17.85 -30.01 13.17
CA ASN A 195 16.47 -29.62 13.47
C ASN A 195 16.33 -28.29 14.23
N TRP A 196 17.26 -27.35 14.06
CA TRP A 196 17.29 -26.06 14.74
C TRP A 196 15.99 -25.26 14.59
N THR A 197 15.25 -25.44 13.49
CA THR A 197 13.97 -24.74 13.24
C THR A 197 12.84 -25.13 14.20
N ASN A 198 13.01 -26.22 14.98
CA ASN A 198 12.02 -26.67 15.96
C ASN A 198 12.07 -25.88 17.28
N SER A 199 13.15 -25.15 17.52
CA SER A 199 13.33 -24.35 18.74
C SER A 199 13.95 -23.00 18.39
N THR A 200 13.11 -22.05 18.03
CA THR A 200 13.53 -20.72 17.58
C THR A 200 12.75 -19.61 18.28
N TYR A 201 13.44 -18.51 18.49
CA TYR A 201 12.89 -17.26 18.97
C TYR A 201 12.39 -16.43 17.78
N LYS A 202 11.08 -16.19 17.72
CA LYS A 202 10.41 -15.40 16.67
C LYS A 202 9.88 -14.11 17.24
N ILE A 203 9.68 -13.12 16.38
CA ILE A 203 8.86 -11.96 16.68
C ILE A 203 7.47 -12.13 16.06
N ASP A 204 6.42 -11.57 16.67
CA ASP A 204 5.05 -11.67 16.14
C ASP A 204 4.86 -10.79 14.92
N SER A 205 5.40 -9.57 14.97
CA SER A 205 5.37 -8.63 13.85
C SER A 205 6.47 -7.57 13.98
N TYR A 206 6.65 -6.79 12.91
CA TYR A 206 7.50 -5.61 12.89
C TYR A 206 6.87 -4.54 12.00
N SER A 207 7.19 -3.27 12.25
CA SER A 207 6.76 -2.17 11.40
C SER A 207 7.82 -1.07 11.34
N GLY A 208 7.72 -0.22 10.30
CA GLY A 208 8.54 0.97 10.17
C GLY A 208 8.21 2.02 11.23
N VAL A 209 9.20 2.86 11.55
CA VAL A 209 9.06 4.06 12.38
C VAL A 209 9.47 5.26 11.55
N SER A 210 8.68 6.33 11.58
CA SER A 210 9.00 7.56 10.84
C SER A 210 10.38 8.11 11.26
N ALA A 211 11.14 8.62 10.28
CA ALA A 211 12.45 9.24 10.48
C ALA A 211 12.32 10.62 11.13
N ALA A 212 11.78 10.65 12.35
CA ALA A 212 11.62 11.85 13.17
C ALA A 212 11.97 11.55 14.62
N VAL A 213 12.59 12.51 15.32
CA VAL A 213 13.05 12.34 16.70
C VAL A 213 11.91 11.87 17.61
N ASP A 214 10.75 12.53 17.57
CA ASP A 214 9.62 12.19 18.44
C ASP A 214 9.00 10.84 18.09
N ALA A 215 8.95 10.45 16.81
CA ALA A 215 8.46 9.13 16.40
C ALA A 215 9.37 8.01 16.93
N ILE A 216 10.70 8.18 16.85
CA ILE A 216 11.67 7.22 17.37
C ILE A 216 11.59 7.15 18.91
N LYS A 217 11.48 8.29 19.61
CA LYS A 217 11.31 8.33 21.07
C LYS A 217 10.02 7.64 21.51
N ASN A 218 8.90 7.90 20.85
CA ASN A 218 7.64 7.21 21.11
C ASN A 218 7.78 5.69 20.93
N ALA A 219 8.36 5.26 19.83
CA ALA A 219 8.57 3.84 19.55
C ALA A 219 9.49 3.18 20.58
N LEU A 220 10.58 3.84 20.99
CA LEU A 220 11.46 3.38 22.07
C LEU A 220 10.71 3.22 23.39
N ASN A 221 9.87 4.20 23.74
CA ASN A 221 9.12 4.18 24.99
C ASN A 221 8.04 3.08 25.02
N THR A 222 7.42 2.79 23.87
CA THR A 222 6.29 1.85 23.79
C THR A 222 6.70 0.42 23.41
N ASN A 223 7.78 0.23 22.67
CA ASN A 223 8.15 -1.06 22.08
C ASN A 223 9.51 -1.60 22.51
N GLY A 224 10.40 -0.78 23.10
CA GLY A 224 11.77 -1.18 23.41
C GLY A 224 12.81 -0.74 22.39
N PRO A 225 14.01 -1.31 22.42
CA PRO A 225 15.09 -1.03 21.49
C PRO A 225 14.72 -1.24 20.02
N LEU A 226 15.23 -0.37 19.14
CA LEU A 226 14.85 -0.30 17.73
C LEU A 226 16.06 -0.58 16.83
N VAL A 227 15.89 -1.41 15.82
CA VAL A 227 16.90 -1.51 14.75
C VAL A 227 16.82 -0.28 13.86
N THR A 228 17.96 0.32 13.52
CA THR A 228 18.04 1.50 12.66
C THR A 228 19.28 1.51 11.78
N THR A 229 19.33 2.48 10.86
CA THR A 229 20.40 2.63 9.87
C THR A 229 21.07 3.98 9.93
N MET A 230 22.32 4.05 9.48
CA MET A 230 23.10 5.27 9.34
C MET A 230 24.16 5.16 8.25
N ALA A 231 24.58 6.29 7.69
CA ALA A 231 25.80 6.39 6.93
C ALA A 231 27.00 6.55 7.88
N VAL A 232 28.06 5.79 7.64
CA VAL A 232 29.30 5.84 8.41
C VAL A 232 30.36 6.58 7.62
N TYR A 233 30.92 7.63 8.23
CA TYR A 233 32.04 8.39 7.72
C TYR A 233 33.35 7.97 8.41
N ASN A 234 34.50 8.24 7.81
CA ASN A 234 35.78 7.75 8.30
C ASN A 234 36.13 8.23 9.71
N ASP A 235 35.65 9.39 10.15
CA ASP A 235 35.84 9.90 11.51
C ASP A 235 35.15 9.06 12.58
N PHE A 236 34.01 8.42 12.25
CA PHE A 236 33.26 7.60 13.20
C PHE A 236 34.04 6.40 13.74
N PHE A 237 34.95 5.84 12.95
CA PHE A 237 35.79 4.72 13.40
C PHE A 237 36.71 5.07 14.62
N SER A 238 37.03 6.35 14.80
CA SER A 238 37.82 6.86 15.92
C SER A 238 36.98 7.24 17.15
N TYR A 239 35.63 7.12 17.10
CA TYR A 239 34.79 7.53 18.21
C TYR A 239 35.12 6.77 19.50
N SER A 240 35.37 7.54 20.59
CA SER A 240 35.70 7.00 21.90
C SER A 240 34.88 7.57 23.05
N GLY A 241 33.96 8.53 22.77
CA GLY A 241 33.05 9.09 23.77
C GLY A 241 32.47 10.45 23.38
N GLY A 242 31.46 10.88 24.13
CA GLY A 242 30.73 12.13 23.87
C GLY A 242 29.63 11.98 22.84
N VAL A 243 29.00 13.09 22.45
CA VAL A 243 27.86 13.09 21.52
C VAL A 243 28.36 13.29 20.08
N TYR A 244 28.33 12.22 19.28
CA TYR A 244 28.87 12.21 17.92
C TYR A 244 28.08 13.14 16.98
N THR A 245 28.85 13.90 16.24
CA THR A 245 28.44 14.62 15.02
C THR A 245 29.52 14.44 13.99
N HIS A 246 29.15 14.19 12.72
CA HIS A 246 30.13 14.05 11.64
C HIS A 246 30.92 15.36 11.45
N VAL A 247 32.24 15.26 11.44
CA VAL A 247 33.11 16.43 11.33
C VAL A 247 34.05 16.40 10.13
N THR A 248 34.49 15.22 9.69
CA THR A 248 35.45 15.11 8.58
C THR A 248 35.52 13.68 8.02
N GLY A 249 36.13 13.53 6.87
CA GLY A 249 36.33 12.24 6.20
C GLY A 249 35.23 11.91 5.21
N GLY A 250 35.53 10.99 4.29
CA GLY A 250 34.58 10.52 3.28
C GLY A 250 33.69 9.39 3.81
N LEU A 251 32.60 9.13 3.11
CA LEU A 251 31.69 8.00 3.34
C LEU A 251 32.46 6.67 3.24
N ALA A 252 32.34 5.83 4.27
CA ALA A 252 32.89 4.47 4.27
C ALA A 252 31.86 3.43 3.82
N GLY A 253 30.59 3.63 4.14
CA GLY A 253 29.47 2.76 3.79
C GLY A 253 28.24 3.00 4.68
N TYR A 254 27.28 2.09 4.62
CA TYR A 254 26.07 2.14 5.44
C TYR A 254 26.11 1.04 6.50
N HIS A 255 25.46 1.30 7.62
CA HIS A 255 25.56 0.49 8.83
C HIS A 255 24.21 0.37 9.52
N ALA A 256 23.92 -0.79 10.08
CA ALA A 256 22.76 -1.03 10.92
C ALA A 256 23.20 -1.14 12.39
N VAL A 257 22.43 -0.53 13.29
CA VAL A 257 22.70 -0.45 14.73
C VAL A 257 21.41 -0.56 15.54
N LEU A 258 21.50 -0.69 16.85
CA LEU A 258 20.37 -0.74 17.76
C LEU A 258 20.26 0.55 18.58
N ILE A 259 19.17 1.31 18.43
CA ILE A 259 18.85 2.41 19.35
C ILE A 259 18.28 1.81 20.62
N ILE A 260 18.86 2.16 21.76
CA ILE A 260 18.46 1.64 23.08
C ILE A 260 17.94 2.70 24.03
N GLY A 261 18.01 3.97 23.63
CA GLY A 261 17.56 5.07 24.47
C GLY A 261 17.80 6.44 23.86
N TYR A 262 17.53 7.47 24.66
CA TYR A 262 17.71 8.88 24.32
C TYR A 262 17.84 9.75 25.58
N ASP A 263 18.38 10.97 25.40
CA ASP A 263 18.45 12.00 26.42
C ASP A 263 18.17 13.37 25.80
N ASP A 264 17.02 13.97 26.12
CA ASP A 264 16.61 15.27 25.59
C ASP A 264 17.45 16.44 26.11
N PRO A 265 17.81 16.51 27.41
CA PRO A 265 18.73 17.53 27.89
C PRO A 265 20.09 17.51 27.19
N GLY A 266 20.58 16.33 26.83
CA GLY A 266 21.84 16.14 26.09
C GLY A 266 21.68 16.18 24.59
N HIS A 267 20.43 16.11 24.06
CA HIS A 267 20.05 16.18 22.65
C HIS A 267 20.60 15.01 21.80
N TYR A 268 20.52 13.76 22.31
CA TYR A 268 21.10 12.60 21.62
C TYR A 268 20.31 11.31 21.81
N PHE A 269 20.51 10.37 20.86
CA PHE A 269 20.17 8.96 21.03
C PHE A 269 21.32 8.17 21.61
N ILE A 270 21.00 7.11 22.37
CA ILE A 270 21.94 6.10 22.89
C ILE A 270 21.85 4.87 22.00
N VAL A 271 23.00 4.40 21.50
CA VAL A 271 23.04 3.38 20.46
C VAL A 271 24.06 2.28 20.82
N LYS A 272 23.64 1.01 20.68
CA LYS A 272 24.48 -0.18 20.77
C LYS A 272 25.03 -0.51 19.38
N ASN A 273 26.37 -0.69 19.31
CA ASN A 273 27.07 -1.11 18.09
C ASN A 273 27.46 -2.60 18.16
N SER A 274 28.01 -3.14 17.07
CA SER A 274 28.45 -4.52 16.91
C SER A 274 29.96 -4.66 16.62
N TRP A 275 30.80 -3.72 17.12
CA TRP A 275 32.26 -3.67 16.89
C TRP A 275 33.09 -4.03 18.12
N ALA A 276 32.55 -4.88 19.01
CA ALA A 276 33.12 -5.26 20.28
C ALA A 276 33.45 -4.06 21.22
N SER A 277 33.90 -4.37 22.42
CA SER A 277 34.26 -3.37 23.46
C SER A 277 35.57 -2.64 23.21
N GLY A 278 36.34 -2.97 22.17
CA GLY A 278 37.55 -2.25 21.75
C GLY A 278 37.26 -0.93 21.03
N TRP A 279 36.02 -0.62 20.75
CA TRP A 279 35.50 0.59 20.11
C TRP A 279 34.41 1.22 20.97
N GLY A 280 34.15 2.51 20.79
CA GLY A 280 33.04 3.21 21.44
C GLY A 280 33.26 3.56 22.90
N SER A 281 32.17 3.85 23.60
CA SER A 281 32.14 4.24 25.02
C SER A 281 31.07 3.43 25.76
N THR A 282 30.90 3.72 27.07
CA THR A 282 29.79 3.19 27.88
C THR A 282 28.49 3.95 27.64
N ALA A 283 28.51 5.03 26.85
CA ALA A 283 27.42 5.99 26.69
C ALA A 283 26.75 6.40 28.00
N GLY A 284 27.60 6.61 29.03
CA GLY A 284 27.18 7.11 30.35
C GLY A 284 26.59 6.07 31.31
N TYR A 285 26.53 4.80 30.94
CA TYR A 285 25.99 3.76 31.82
C TYR A 285 26.88 2.50 31.86
N GLY A 286 27.07 1.94 33.07
CA GLY A 286 27.81 0.71 33.26
C GLY A 286 29.31 0.82 32.95
N THR A 287 29.95 -0.32 32.71
CA THR A 287 31.40 -0.43 32.40
C THR A 287 31.65 -0.99 31.00
N GLU A 288 30.65 -1.59 30.35
CA GLU A 288 30.78 -2.15 29.02
C GLU A 288 30.85 -1.03 27.97
N LYS A 289 31.86 -1.09 27.10
CA LYS A 289 32.01 -0.22 25.94
C LYS A 289 31.38 -0.88 24.69
N GLY A 290 31.34 -0.14 23.61
CA GLY A 290 30.73 -0.58 22.34
C GLY A 290 29.44 0.18 22.02
N TYR A 291 29.12 1.16 22.84
CA TYR A 291 28.00 2.08 22.62
C TYR A 291 28.49 3.44 22.12
N PHE A 292 27.59 4.21 21.56
CA PHE A 292 27.81 5.61 21.20
C PHE A 292 26.56 6.46 21.45
N MET A 293 26.77 7.75 21.61
CA MET A 293 25.73 8.77 21.62
C MET A 293 25.79 9.52 20.30
N ILE A 294 24.66 9.78 19.69
CA ILE A 294 24.57 10.50 18.41
C ILE A 294 23.57 11.64 18.50
N ASP A 295 23.98 12.84 18.10
CA ASP A 295 23.15 14.04 18.15
C ASP A 295 21.95 13.92 17.23
N TYR A 296 20.78 14.41 17.65
CA TYR A 296 19.55 14.39 16.86
C TYR A 296 19.69 15.09 15.49
N SER A 297 20.58 16.07 15.37
CA SER A 297 20.85 16.74 14.09
C SER A 297 21.41 15.80 13.01
N GLN A 298 21.96 14.64 13.42
CA GLN A 298 22.50 13.65 12.48
C GLN A 298 21.40 12.88 11.71
N MET A 299 20.13 13.08 12.03
CA MET A 299 19.00 12.54 11.29
C MET A 299 18.74 13.29 9.97
N SER A 300 19.03 14.59 9.94
CA SER A 300 18.71 15.48 8.80
C SER A 300 19.93 15.94 7.99
N ASN A 301 21.06 15.25 8.14
CA ASN A 301 22.30 15.53 7.41
C ASN A 301 22.80 14.29 6.65
N ASP A 302 24.04 14.34 6.15
CA ASP A 302 24.63 13.26 5.35
C ASP A 302 24.74 11.91 6.10
N VAL A 303 24.72 11.90 7.45
CA VAL A 303 24.71 10.69 8.27
C VAL A 303 23.37 9.96 8.14
N SER A 304 22.27 10.69 7.93
CA SER A 304 20.92 10.16 7.76
C SER A 304 20.56 9.11 8.82
N PHE A 305 20.94 9.38 10.09
CA PHE A 305 20.64 8.48 11.20
C PHE A 305 19.14 8.32 11.37
N GLY A 306 18.64 7.10 11.53
CA GLY A 306 17.22 6.85 11.69
C GLY A 306 16.42 6.79 10.39
N ALA A 307 17.05 6.93 9.22
CA ALA A 307 16.36 6.98 7.91
C ALA A 307 15.52 5.72 7.63
N SER A 308 15.95 4.56 8.12
CA SER A 308 15.19 3.32 8.09
C SER A 308 15.23 2.71 9.48
N THR A 309 14.12 2.85 10.21
CA THR A 309 14.00 2.35 11.59
C THR A 309 12.83 1.38 11.68
N GLN A 310 13.03 0.27 12.40
CA GLN A 310 12.00 -0.75 12.61
C GLN A 310 11.84 -1.03 14.10
N LYS A 311 10.58 -1.21 14.53
CA LYS A 311 10.18 -1.68 15.85
C LYS A 311 9.65 -3.11 15.76
N TYR A 312 9.96 -3.92 16.77
CA TYR A 312 9.53 -5.30 16.86
C TYR A 312 8.44 -5.45 17.91
N PHE A 313 7.55 -6.41 17.68
CA PHE A 313 6.45 -6.72 18.56
C PHE A 313 6.52 -8.18 18.98
N LEU A 314 6.40 -8.40 20.28
CA LEU A 314 6.25 -9.71 20.89
C LEU A 314 5.25 -9.57 22.05
N ALA A 315 4.21 -10.38 22.04
CA ALA A 315 3.23 -10.38 23.12
C ALA A 315 3.89 -10.84 24.43
N SER A 316 3.64 -10.12 25.52
CA SER A 316 3.93 -10.69 26.83
C SER A 316 3.05 -11.93 27.05
N THR A 317 3.57 -12.95 27.73
CA THR A 317 2.83 -14.18 28.05
C THR A 317 1.56 -13.93 28.85
N ASP A 318 1.46 -12.76 29.50
CA ASP A 318 0.31 -12.35 30.31
C ASP A 318 -0.71 -11.48 29.56
N SER A 319 -0.46 -11.18 28.27
CA SER A 319 -1.40 -10.39 27.47
C SER A 319 -2.54 -11.24 26.96
N THR A 320 -3.76 -10.84 27.27
CA THR A 320 -4.98 -11.48 26.77
C THR A 320 -5.94 -10.45 26.21
N ILE A 321 -6.78 -10.87 25.27
CA ILE A 321 -8.01 -10.17 24.88
C ILE A 321 -9.15 -11.13 25.19
N THR A 322 -10.29 -10.60 25.64
CA THR A 322 -11.52 -11.37 25.85
C THR A 322 -12.69 -10.59 25.30
N VAL A 323 -13.40 -11.16 24.33
CA VAL A 323 -14.61 -10.55 23.73
C VAL A 323 -15.72 -10.52 24.75
N GLY A 324 -16.30 -9.33 24.99
CA GLY A 324 -17.41 -9.11 25.90
C GLY A 324 -18.77 -9.16 25.20
N THR A 325 -18.89 -8.45 24.08
CA THR A 325 -20.13 -8.36 23.28
C THR A 325 -19.77 -8.20 21.80
N PRO A 326 -20.36 -8.98 20.88
CA PRO A 326 -21.30 -10.08 21.11
C PRO A 326 -20.55 -11.33 21.58
N ASN A 327 -21.12 -12.06 22.53
CA ASN A 327 -20.48 -13.24 23.08
C ASN A 327 -21.39 -14.49 23.17
N GLY A 328 -22.55 -14.40 22.53
CA GLY A 328 -23.55 -15.46 22.39
C GLY A 328 -24.93 -14.99 22.80
N SER A 329 -25.97 -15.49 22.13
CA SER A 329 -27.39 -15.18 22.32
C SER A 329 -27.85 -13.75 21.93
N GLU A 330 -27.00 -12.82 21.57
CA GLU A 330 -27.43 -11.50 21.10
C GLU A 330 -28.17 -11.62 19.74
N SER A 331 -29.13 -10.73 19.54
CA SER A 331 -29.83 -10.59 18.27
C SER A 331 -29.71 -9.16 17.76
N TRP A 332 -28.92 -8.97 16.73
CA TRP A 332 -28.61 -7.69 16.13
C TRP A 332 -29.28 -7.52 14.77
N GLN A 333 -29.69 -6.32 14.43
CA GLN A 333 -30.36 -6.03 13.16
C GLN A 333 -29.38 -5.45 12.15
N ALA A 334 -29.28 -6.05 10.97
CA ALA A 334 -28.57 -5.46 9.85
C ALA A 334 -29.13 -4.06 9.50
N GLY A 335 -28.27 -3.14 9.13
CA GLY A 335 -28.63 -1.73 8.90
C GLY A 335 -28.68 -0.86 10.16
N THR A 336 -28.36 -1.41 11.34
CA THR A 336 -28.32 -0.64 12.61
C THR A 336 -26.91 -0.69 13.23
N PRO A 337 -26.48 0.38 13.94
CA PRO A 337 -25.23 0.33 14.69
C PRO A 337 -25.34 -0.52 15.95
N GLN A 338 -24.30 -1.29 16.24
CA GLN A 338 -24.15 -2.10 17.44
C GLN A 338 -22.74 -1.95 18.02
N THR A 339 -22.60 -2.10 19.33
CA THR A 339 -21.29 -1.93 19.98
C THR A 339 -20.65 -3.27 20.25
N ILE A 340 -19.47 -3.50 19.69
CA ILE A 340 -18.57 -4.60 20.02
C ILE A 340 -17.70 -4.16 21.19
N THR A 341 -17.57 -5.01 22.23
CA THR A 341 -16.75 -4.71 23.41
C THR A 341 -15.79 -5.85 23.71
N TRP A 342 -14.66 -5.52 24.33
CA TRP A 342 -13.69 -6.48 24.81
C TRP A 342 -13.00 -5.96 26.08
N SER A 343 -12.46 -6.88 26.86
CA SER A 343 -11.49 -6.58 27.92
C SER A 343 -10.11 -7.13 27.54
N TYR A 344 -9.06 -6.65 28.17
CA TYR A 344 -7.72 -7.14 27.97
C TYR A 344 -6.89 -7.05 29.27
N THR A 345 -5.88 -7.92 29.39
CA THR A 345 -4.84 -7.86 30.42
C THR A 345 -3.48 -7.64 29.75
N GLY A 346 -2.48 -7.24 30.52
CA GLY A 346 -1.12 -7.00 30.00
C GLY A 346 -1.10 -5.87 28.97
N ASN A 347 -0.26 -5.99 27.96
CA ASN A 347 -0.13 -5.03 26.86
C ASN A 347 -0.52 -5.67 25.52
N PRO A 348 -1.78 -5.54 25.06
CA PRO A 348 -2.21 -6.06 23.77
C PRO A 348 -1.79 -5.17 22.57
N GLY A 349 -0.93 -4.16 22.79
CA GLY A 349 -0.64 -3.13 21.81
C GLY A 349 -1.70 -2.03 21.78
N SER A 350 -1.51 -1.04 20.91
CA SER A 350 -2.38 0.15 20.84
C SER A 350 -3.65 -0.06 20.01
N SER A 351 -3.69 -1.07 19.14
CA SER A 351 -4.77 -1.26 18.17
C SER A 351 -5.17 -2.72 18.02
N VAL A 352 -6.47 -2.93 17.70
CA VAL A 352 -7.04 -4.25 17.39
C VAL A 352 -7.74 -4.24 16.05
N LYS A 353 -7.69 -5.38 15.36
CA LYS A 353 -8.49 -5.73 14.19
C LYS A 353 -9.74 -6.47 14.66
N ILE A 354 -10.87 -6.27 13.98
CA ILE A 354 -12.12 -6.98 14.25
C ILE A 354 -12.62 -7.63 12.97
N ASP A 355 -12.83 -8.94 13.02
CA ASP A 355 -13.37 -9.74 11.92
C ASP A 355 -14.73 -10.36 12.30
N LEU A 356 -15.65 -10.39 11.34
CA LEU A 356 -16.93 -11.11 11.44
C LEU A 356 -16.78 -12.47 10.76
N TYR A 357 -17.17 -13.52 11.45
CA TYR A 357 -17.25 -14.87 10.92
C TYR A 357 -18.71 -15.33 10.81
N LYS A 358 -19.00 -16.17 9.84
CA LYS A 358 -20.25 -16.92 9.71
C LYS A 358 -19.92 -18.40 9.67
N GLY A 359 -20.39 -19.13 10.68
CA GLY A 359 -19.89 -20.47 10.96
C GLY A 359 -18.38 -20.44 11.21
N THR A 360 -17.61 -21.18 10.42
CA THR A 360 -16.13 -21.23 10.49
C THR A 360 -15.43 -20.34 9.47
N SER A 361 -16.17 -19.63 8.61
CA SER A 361 -15.59 -18.87 7.50
C SER A 361 -15.61 -17.36 7.79
N LEU A 362 -14.53 -16.68 7.41
CA LEU A 362 -14.48 -15.22 7.43
C LEU A 362 -15.58 -14.66 6.51
N ASN A 363 -16.51 -13.89 7.08
CA ASN A 363 -17.55 -13.21 6.33
C ASN A 363 -17.03 -11.85 5.80
N ARG A 364 -16.46 -11.03 6.71
CA ARG A 364 -15.83 -9.74 6.38
C ARG A 364 -14.94 -9.23 7.49
N THR A 365 -14.02 -8.36 7.17
CA THR A 365 -13.33 -7.52 8.15
C THR A 365 -14.23 -6.33 8.50
N ILE A 366 -14.56 -6.19 9.80
CA ILE A 366 -15.35 -5.06 10.33
C ILE A 366 -14.46 -3.80 10.35
N THR A 367 -13.24 -3.94 10.89
CA THR A 367 -12.21 -2.90 10.88
C THR A 367 -10.82 -3.55 10.88
N SER A 368 -9.91 -3.01 10.07
CA SER A 368 -8.51 -3.45 10.05
C SER A 368 -7.68 -2.89 11.20
N GLY A 369 -8.18 -1.85 11.90
CA GLY A 369 -7.52 -1.26 13.06
C GLY A 369 -8.44 -0.26 13.76
N THR A 370 -8.57 -0.43 15.08
CA THR A 370 -9.21 0.52 16.00
C THR A 370 -8.45 0.50 17.31
N SER A 371 -8.56 1.55 18.14
CA SER A 371 -7.89 1.58 19.45
C SER A 371 -8.18 0.33 20.26
N ALA A 372 -7.15 -0.26 20.87
CA ALA A 372 -7.32 -1.36 21.82
C ALA A 372 -8.13 -0.95 23.05
N GLY A 373 -8.25 0.36 23.33
CA GLY A 373 -8.95 0.92 24.48
C GLY A 373 -8.00 1.43 25.57
N SER A 374 -8.53 1.66 26.76
CA SER A 374 -7.76 2.12 27.93
C SER A 374 -8.31 1.49 29.20
N GLY A 375 -7.46 1.38 30.25
CA GLY A 375 -7.90 0.82 31.54
C GLY A 375 -8.38 -0.62 31.47
N GLY A 376 -7.83 -1.45 30.56
CA GLY A 376 -8.16 -2.86 30.45
C GLY A 376 -9.43 -3.15 29.63
N SER A 377 -10.00 -2.19 28.91
CA SER A 377 -11.22 -2.39 28.11
C SER A 377 -11.24 -1.56 26.83
N GLY A 378 -11.89 -2.08 25.78
CA GLY A 378 -12.08 -1.40 24.51
C GLY A 378 -13.49 -1.62 23.96
N SER A 379 -13.87 -0.77 23.00
CA SER A 379 -15.15 -0.86 22.30
C SER A 379 -15.06 -0.30 20.88
N TYR A 380 -15.93 -0.82 20.02
CA TYR A 380 -16.09 -0.35 18.65
C TYR A 380 -17.55 -0.28 18.25
N ASN A 381 -18.02 0.89 17.82
CA ASN A 381 -19.37 1.05 17.29
C ASN A 381 -19.40 0.59 15.83
N TRP A 382 -19.97 -0.59 15.60
CA TRP A 382 -20.08 -1.19 14.28
C TRP A 382 -21.42 -0.85 13.62
N PRO A 383 -21.44 0.00 12.58
CA PRO A 383 -22.62 0.18 11.73
C PRO A 383 -22.81 -1.09 10.88
N ILE A 384 -23.63 -2.03 11.33
CA ILE A 384 -23.83 -3.29 10.61
C ILE A 384 -24.40 -2.98 9.23
N PRO A 385 -23.70 -3.31 8.13
CA PRO A 385 -24.21 -3.05 6.79
C PRO A 385 -25.53 -3.80 6.53
N SER A 386 -26.45 -3.19 5.82
CA SER A 386 -27.77 -3.77 5.52
C SER A 386 -27.70 -5.01 4.60
N ASP A 387 -26.55 -5.20 3.90
CA ASP A 387 -26.26 -6.36 3.05
C ASP A 387 -25.79 -7.60 3.80
N VAL A 388 -25.55 -7.50 5.11
CA VAL A 388 -25.21 -8.68 5.93
C VAL A 388 -26.43 -9.60 5.96
N SER A 389 -26.25 -10.83 5.48
CA SER A 389 -27.34 -11.81 5.41
C SER A 389 -27.81 -12.22 6.81
N ALA A 390 -29.10 -12.50 6.96
CA ALA A 390 -29.61 -13.04 8.22
C ALA A 390 -28.99 -14.43 8.53
N GLY A 391 -28.77 -14.72 9.81
CA GLY A 391 -28.22 -15.99 10.27
C GLY A 391 -28.06 -16.01 11.77
N THR A 392 -27.96 -17.22 12.35
CA THR A 392 -27.83 -17.47 13.77
C THR A 392 -26.46 -17.98 14.17
N ASP A 393 -25.50 -17.90 13.23
CA ASP A 393 -24.19 -18.54 13.30
C ASP A 393 -23.03 -17.54 13.16
N TYR A 394 -23.24 -16.31 13.65
CA TYR A 394 -22.21 -15.27 13.60
C TYR A 394 -21.34 -15.26 14.86
N ARG A 395 -20.04 -14.97 14.67
CA ARG A 395 -19.06 -14.66 15.72
C ARG A 395 -18.20 -13.49 15.32
N VAL A 396 -17.64 -12.78 16.29
CA VAL A 396 -16.57 -11.81 16.07
C VAL A 396 -15.26 -12.34 16.63
N ILE A 397 -14.14 -11.98 15.99
CA ILE A 397 -12.79 -12.15 16.51
C ILE A 397 -12.20 -10.76 16.69
N VAL A 398 -11.66 -10.50 17.88
CA VAL A 398 -10.86 -9.31 18.17
C VAL A 398 -9.41 -9.74 18.29
N THR A 399 -8.53 -9.21 17.43
CA THR A 399 -7.11 -9.60 17.34
C THR A 399 -6.24 -8.38 17.50
N SER A 400 -5.22 -8.43 18.35
CA SER A 400 -4.19 -7.40 18.42
C SER A 400 -3.52 -7.23 17.06
N THR A 401 -3.33 -5.98 16.61
CA THR A 401 -2.57 -5.69 15.37
C THR A 401 -1.06 -5.80 15.57
N SER A 402 -0.60 -5.66 16.80
CA SER A 402 0.81 -5.79 17.19
C SER A 402 1.19 -7.24 17.51
N TYR A 403 0.27 -7.98 18.16
CA TYR A 403 0.51 -9.34 18.68
C TYR A 403 -0.58 -10.27 18.19
N THR A 404 -0.42 -10.84 16.98
CA THR A 404 -1.47 -11.65 16.33
C THR A 404 -1.85 -12.93 17.10
N SER A 405 -0.99 -13.37 18.02
CA SER A 405 -1.28 -14.46 18.98
C SER A 405 -2.24 -14.03 20.08
N VAL A 406 -2.37 -12.72 20.34
CA VAL A 406 -3.29 -12.16 21.34
C VAL A 406 -4.61 -11.84 20.66
N SER A 407 -5.53 -12.80 20.74
CA SER A 407 -6.85 -12.68 20.12
C SER A 407 -7.88 -13.50 20.88
N ASP A 408 -9.15 -13.13 20.73
CA ASP A 408 -10.27 -13.91 21.24
C ASP A 408 -11.46 -13.86 20.28
N MET A 409 -12.23 -14.93 20.27
CA MET A 409 -13.45 -15.10 19.49
C MET A 409 -14.64 -15.18 20.44
N SER A 410 -15.78 -14.60 20.08
CA SER A 410 -17.05 -14.77 20.81
C SER A 410 -17.25 -16.22 21.23
N ASN A 411 -17.53 -16.48 22.51
CA ASN A 411 -17.73 -17.82 23.05
C ASN A 411 -18.92 -18.56 22.41
N GLY A 412 -19.99 -17.82 22.13
CA GLY A 412 -21.19 -18.33 21.47
C GLY A 412 -21.49 -17.66 20.14
N TYR A 413 -22.39 -18.26 19.39
CA TYR A 413 -22.95 -17.63 18.20
C TYR A 413 -23.99 -16.58 18.59
N PHE A 414 -23.99 -15.45 17.87
CA PHE A 414 -25.05 -14.46 17.91
C PHE A 414 -25.84 -14.42 16.59
N THR A 415 -27.03 -13.84 16.65
CA THR A 415 -27.94 -13.75 15.51
C THR A 415 -27.82 -12.39 14.85
N ILE A 416 -27.76 -12.36 13.51
CA ILE A 416 -28.03 -11.14 12.74
C ILE A 416 -29.37 -11.37 12.01
N VAL A 417 -30.36 -10.52 12.31
CA VAL A 417 -31.65 -10.50 11.59
C VAL A 417 -31.56 -9.55 10.41
N ALA A 418 -32.35 -9.83 9.38
CA ALA A 418 -32.35 -9.01 8.16
C ALA A 418 -32.74 -7.56 8.47
N ALA A 419 -32.17 -6.62 7.70
CA ALA A 419 -32.61 -5.23 7.73
C ALA A 419 -34.11 -5.14 7.39
N PRO A 420 -34.90 -4.26 8.05
CA PRO A 420 -36.27 -4.01 7.68
C PRO A 420 -36.35 -3.63 6.21
N GLN A 421 -37.39 -4.12 5.53
CA GLN A 421 -37.62 -3.84 4.12
C GLN A 421 -38.75 -2.83 3.96
N PHE A 422 -38.71 -2.08 2.88
CA PHE A 422 -39.74 -1.15 2.46
C PHE A 422 -40.11 -1.37 0.99
N SER A 423 -41.19 -0.69 0.54
CA SER A 423 -41.65 -0.69 -0.81
C SER A 423 -41.46 0.67 -1.49
N ALA A 424 -41.38 0.63 -2.82
CA ALA A 424 -41.38 1.82 -3.67
C ALA A 424 -42.36 1.66 -4.81
N SER A 425 -43.03 2.73 -5.19
CA SER A 425 -44.03 2.71 -6.26
C SER A 425 -44.13 4.05 -6.97
N GLY A 426 -44.71 4.02 -8.16
CA GLY A 426 -44.92 5.23 -8.94
C GLY A 426 -45.75 4.97 -10.20
N LEU A 427 -45.86 6.01 -11.00
CA LEU A 427 -46.62 6.04 -12.24
C LEU A 427 -45.71 6.49 -13.39
N VAL A 428 -45.75 5.78 -14.51
CA VAL A 428 -45.13 6.22 -15.75
C VAL A 428 -46.19 6.61 -16.73
N THR A 429 -46.13 7.84 -17.24
CA THR A 429 -47.13 8.36 -18.21
C THR A 429 -46.45 8.77 -19.51
N SER A 430 -47.23 8.78 -20.60
CA SER A 430 -46.86 9.39 -21.88
C SER A 430 -48.07 10.07 -22.48
N ALA A 431 -47.94 11.34 -22.90
CA ALA A 431 -49.05 12.15 -23.42
C ALA A 431 -50.31 12.15 -22.52
N GLY A 432 -50.10 12.15 -21.19
CA GLY A 432 -51.17 12.19 -20.18
C GLY A 432 -51.84 10.84 -19.86
N SER A 433 -51.46 9.75 -20.53
CA SER A 433 -51.98 8.41 -20.27
C SER A 433 -50.91 7.49 -19.67
N GLY A 434 -51.31 6.46 -18.92
CA GLY A 434 -50.40 5.47 -18.38
C GLY A 434 -49.59 4.76 -19.48
N LEU A 435 -48.28 4.60 -19.26
CA LEU A 435 -47.37 3.95 -20.20
C LEU A 435 -46.99 2.56 -19.68
N SER A 436 -47.54 1.52 -20.28
CA SER A 436 -47.26 0.11 -19.95
C SER A 436 -45.94 -0.38 -20.52
N GLY A 437 -45.37 -1.46 -19.97
CA GLY A 437 -44.19 -2.15 -20.51
C GLY A 437 -42.88 -1.33 -20.39
N VAL A 438 -42.83 -0.39 -19.47
CA VAL A 438 -41.61 0.30 -19.10
C VAL A 438 -40.89 -0.56 -18.03
N THR A 439 -39.67 -0.94 -18.29
CA THR A 439 -38.82 -1.65 -17.33
C THR A 439 -38.26 -0.67 -16.33
N MET A 440 -38.58 -0.85 -15.04
CA MET A 440 -38.03 -0.11 -13.92
C MET A 440 -36.84 -0.90 -13.35
N THR A 441 -35.64 -0.43 -13.58
CA THR A 441 -34.39 -1.06 -13.09
C THR A 441 -33.89 -0.36 -11.85
N PHE A 442 -33.45 -1.15 -10.86
CA PHE A 442 -32.96 -0.64 -9.60
C PHE A 442 -31.45 -0.83 -9.49
N THR A 443 -30.77 0.15 -8.87
CA THR A 443 -29.36 0.10 -8.47
C THR A 443 -29.20 0.66 -7.07
N GLY A 444 -28.15 0.29 -6.35
CA GLY A 444 -27.87 0.74 -4.98
C GLY A 444 -26.71 -0.04 -4.36
N THR A 445 -26.43 0.20 -3.09
CA THR A 445 -25.31 -0.44 -2.36
C THR A 445 -25.73 -1.68 -1.56
N GLY A 446 -27.05 -1.90 -1.35
CA GLY A 446 -27.59 -3.06 -0.65
C GLY A 446 -28.04 -4.19 -1.60
N THR A 447 -28.83 -5.11 -1.05
CA THR A 447 -29.51 -6.13 -1.88
C THR A 447 -30.44 -5.44 -2.86
N ILE A 448 -30.22 -5.66 -4.17
CA ILE A 448 -30.97 -4.99 -5.23
C ILE A 448 -32.15 -5.87 -5.63
N PRO A 449 -33.41 -5.41 -5.46
CA PRO A 449 -34.58 -6.14 -5.96
C PRO A 449 -34.56 -6.25 -7.50
N ALA A 450 -35.09 -7.36 -8.04
CA ALA A 450 -35.21 -7.54 -9.47
C ALA A 450 -36.07 -6.42 -10.10
N SER A 451 -35.79 -6.07 -11.34
CA SER A 451 -36.60 -5.10 -12.11
C SER A 451 -38.08 -5.48 -12.17
N VAL A 452 -38.94 -4.47 -12.34
CA VAL A 452 -40.37 -4.65 -12.53
C VAL A 452 -40.82 -3.87 -13.78
N MET A 453 -41.85 -4.32 -14.44
CA MET A 453 -42.47 -3.62 -15.58
C MET A 453 -43.72 -2.88 -15.14
N THR A 454 -44.00 -1.72 -15.76
CA THR A 454 -45.26 -1.01 -15.56
C THR A 454 -46.42 -1.80 -16.11
N GLU A 455 -47.55 -1.80 -15.38
CA GLU A 455 -48.82 -2.37 -15.77
C GLU A 455 -49.50 -1.56 -16.88
N SER A 456 -50.68 -2.01 -17.32
CA SER A 456 -51.46 -1.31 -18.37
C SER A 456 -51.83 0.13 -18.00
N SER A 457 -52.00 0.41 -16.72
CA SER A 457 -52.25 1.74 -16.17
C SER A 457 -50.98 2.63 -16.07
N GLY A 458 -49.80 2.09 -16.37
CA GLY A 458 -48.50 2.76 -16.14
C GLY A 458 -48.00 2.68 -14.71
N VAL A 459 -48.74 2.07 -13.80
CA VAL A 459 -48.32 1.91 -12.38
C VAL A 459 -47.25 0.84 -12.28
N TRP A 460 -46.31 1.06 -11.36
CA TRP A 460 -45.34 0.07 -10.92
C TRP A 460 -45.21 0.08 -9.40
N SER A 461 -44.92 -1.07 -8.85
CA SER A 461 -44.63 -1.25 -7.41
C SER A 461 -43.58 -2.34 -7.20
N LYS A 462 -42.71 -2.16 -6.24
CA LYS A 462 -41.70 -3.14 -5.87
C LYS A 462 -41.43 -3.12 -4.37
N THR A 463 -41.26 -4.30 -3.79
CA THR A 463 -40.90 -4.53 -2.39
C THR A 463 -39.49 -5.10 -2.31
N GLY A 464 -38.94 -5.18 -1.12
CA GLY A 464 -37.63 -5.81 -0.85
C GLY A 464 -36.46 -4.84 -0.82
N PHE A 465 -36.71 -3.55 -0.72
CA PHE A 465 -35.67 -2.54 -0.49
C PHE A 465 -35.32 -2.49 0.99
N GLN A 466 -34.02 -2.48 1.31
CA GLN A 466 -33.53 -2.50 2.70
C GLN A 466 -33.45 -1.09 3.28
N MET A 467 -33.94 -0.91 4.51
CA MET A 467 -33.79 0.36 5.24
C MET A 467 -32.31 0.71 5.42
N GLY A 468 -32.00 2.02 5.41
CA GLY A 468 -30.64 2.53 5.55
C GLY A 468 -29.80 2.47 4.26
N THR A 469 -30.38 2.06 3.14
CA THR A 469 -29.74 2.01 1.82
C THR A 469 -30.39 2.99 0.86
N THR A 470 -29.60 3.69 0.06
CA THR A 470 -30.08 4.52 -1.04
C THR A 470 -30.15 3.70 -2.32
N TYR A 471 -31.30 3.74 -2.97
CA TYR A 471 -31.55 3.10 -4.25
C TYR A 471 -31.82 4.15 -5.34
N ARG A 472 -31.56 3.76 -6.57
CA ARG A 472 -31.94 4.51 -7.78
C ARG A 472 -32.87 3.66 -8.60
N VAL A 473 -33.97 4.26 -9.07
CA VAL A 473 -34.84 3.67 -10.05
C VAL A 473 -34.65 4.38 -11.39
N THR A 474 -34.47 3.57 -12.46
CA THR A 474 -34.25 4.07 -13.82
C THR A 474 -35.26 3.40 -14.75
N PRO A 475 -36.18 4.17 -15.40
CA PRO A 475 -37.10 3.66 -16.40
C PRO A 475 -36.41 3.42 -17.75
N SER A 476 -36.79 2.35 -18.46
CA SER A 476 -36.31 2.09 -19.82
C SER A 476 -37.39 1.45 -20.68
N ARG A 477 -37.55 1.91 -21.94
CA ARG A 477 -38.38 1.32 -22.98
C ARG A 477 -37.90 1.76 -24.36
N ALA A 478 -37.82 0.82 -25.30
CA ALA A 478 -37.41 1.16 -26.66
C ALA A 478 -38.33 2.21 -27.28
N GLY A 479 -37.78 3.20 -27.96
CA GLY A 479 -38.52 4.29 -28.59
C GLY A 479 -39.00 5.38 -27.64
N TYR A 480 -38.51 5.42 -26.40
CA TYR A 480 -38.84 6.45 -25.41
C TYR A 480 -37.59 7.01 -24.71
N THR A 481 -37.66 8.28 -24.36
CA THR A 481 -36.85 8.94 -23.37
C THR A 481 -37.71 9.27 -22.14
N PHE A 482 -37.11 9.38 -20.97
CA PHE A 482 -37.85 9.62 -19.72
C PHE A 482 -37.34 10.87 -18.97
N ALA A 483 -38.29 11.56 -18.34
CA ALA A 483 -38.02 12.69 -17.44
C ALA A 483 -38.77 12.48 -16.09
N PRO A 484 -38.08 12.49 -14.95
CA PRO A 484 -36.61 12.48 -14.84
C PRO A 484 -35.99 11.22 -15.46
N GLN A 485 -34.68 11.23 -15.73
CA GLN A 485 -33.98 10.05 -16.26
C GLN A 485 -33.89 8.94 -15.23
N TYR A 486 -33.81 9.29 -13.96
CA TYR A 486 -33.80 8.41 -12.78
C TYR A 486 -34.29 9.18 -11.56
N THR A 487 -34.60 8.46 -10.48
CA THR A 487 -34.91 9.04 -9.17
C THR A 487 -34.24 8.22 -8.07
N ASP A 488 -33.61 8.90 -7.08
CA ASP A 488 -33.03 8.28 -5.91
C ASP A 488 -34.03 8.26 -4.75
N PHE A 489 -34.01 7.21 -3.91
CA PHE A 489 -34.89 7.04 -2.76
C PHE A 489 -34.24 6.14 -1.69
N SER A 490 -34.60 6.30 -0.40
CA SER A 490 -33.95 5.60 0.73
C SER A 490 -34.92 5.11 1.82
N GLY A 491 -36.23 5.17 1.59
CA GLY A 491 -37.26 4.71 2.50
C GLY A 491 -38.56 4.47 1.73
N GLU A 492 -39.63 4.10 2.47
CA GLU A 492 -40.95 3.93 1.89
C GLU A 492 -41.27 5.12 0.99
N SER A 493 -41.48 4.84 -0.30
CA SER A 493 -41.59 5.87 -1.33
C SER A 493 -42.73 5.56 -2.26
N SER A 494 -43.69 6.47 -2.32
CA SER A 494 -44.77 6.47 -3.33
C SER A 494 -44.60 7.70 -4.19
N GLY A 495 -45.11 7.63 -5.42
CA GLY A 495 -45.05 8.78 -6.33
C GLY A 495 -43.72 9.00 -7.03
N LEU A 496 -42.90 7.98 -7.18
CA LEU A 496 -41.70 8.00 -8.02
C LEU A 496 -42.10 7.95 -9.49
N ASN A 497 -42.57 9.11 -10.00
CA ASN A 497 -43.22 9.21 -11.29
C ASN A 497 -42.26 9.61 -12.41
N PHE A 498 -42.55 9.14 -13.63
CA PHE A 498 -41.77 9.44 -14.83
C PHE A 498 -42.69 9.79 -15.99
N ILE A 499 -42.24 10.71 -16.84
CA ILE A 499 -42.93 11.06 -18.10
C ILE A 499 -42.08 10.55 -19.25
N GLY A 500 -42.67 9.62 -20.04
CA GLY A 500 -42.08 9.09 -21.26
C GLY A 500 -42.41 9.96 -22.46
N ALA A 501 -41.41 10.38 -23.21
CA ALA A 501 -41.58 11.01 -24.52
C ALA A 501 -41.17 10.02 -25.61
N SER A 502 -42.07 9.80 -26.57
CA SER A 502 -41.80 8.93 -27.73
C SER A 502 -40.70 9.51 -28.60
N VAL A 503 -39.70 8.73 -28.91
CA VAL A 503 -38.60 9.09 -29.81
C VAL A 503 -38.85 8.42 -31.15
N VAL A 504 -39.24 9.24 -32.15
CA VAL A 504 -39.33 8.75 -33.53
C VAL A 504 -37.90 8.54 -34.06
N PRO A 505 -37.55 7.33 -34.48
CA PRO A 505 -36.21 7.09 -35.04
C PRO A 505 -35.96 8.00 -36.26
N PRO A 506 -34.74 8.54 -36.37
CA PRO A 506 -34.39 9.30 -37.56
C PRO A 506 -34.41 8.41 -38.79
N GLY A 507 -35.20 8.81 -39.79
CA GLY A 507 -35.28 8.12 -41.07
C GLY A 507 -35.32 9.12 -42.23
N ILE A 508 -34.85 8.72 -43.39
CA ILE A 508 -35.01 9.44 -44.67
C ILE A 508 -35.63 8.46 -45.62
N LYS A 509 -36.60 8.93 -46.43
CA LYS A 509 -37.18 8.17 -47.55
C LYS A 509 -37.17 9.05 -48.80
N LEU A 510 -36.46 8.60 -49.84
CA LEU A 510 -36.41 9.27 -51.13
C LEU A 510 -37.78 9.16 -51.80
N VAL A 511 -38.29 10.25 -52.32
CA VAL A 511 -39.58 10.33 -53.01
C VAL A 511 -39.40 10.44 -54.50
N SER A 512 -38.48 11.30 -54.96
CA SER A 512 -38.18 11.47 -56.37
C SER A 512 -36.75 11.97 -56.60
N PRO A 513 -36.02 11.48 -57.63
CA PRO A 513 -36.42 10.39 -58.51
C PRO A 513 -36.29 9.05 -57.79
N ASN A 514 -37.31 8.20 -57.91
CA ASN A 514 -37.39 6.92 -57.20
C ASN A 514 -37.42 5.69 -58.11
N GLY A 515 -37.35 5.91 -59.45
CA GLY A 515 -37.30 4.88 -60.48
C GLY A 515 -38.28 5.13 -61.58
N GLY A 516 -37.86 4.89 -62.82
CA GLY A 516 -38.68 5.09 -64.02
C GLY A 516 -38.64 6.49 -64.62
N GLU A 517 -38.05 7.47 -63.91
CA GLU A 517 -37.97 8.83 -64.44
C GLU A 517 -37.02 8.91 -65.65
N ILE A 518 -37.34 9.80 -66.55
CA ILE A 518 -36.54 10.10 -67.72
C ILE A 518 -36.01 11.52 -67.62
N LEU A 519 -34.73 11.62 -67.34
CA LEU A 519 -34.04 12.84 -66.95
C LEU A 519 -33.16 13.38 -68.08
N LYS A 520 -33.29 14.69 -68.42
CA LYS A 520 -32.49 15.32 -69.50
C LYS A 520 -31.29 16.01 -68.98
N VAL A 521 -30.08 15.74 -69.57
CA VAL A 521 -28.86 16.47 -69.20
C VAL A 521 -29.02 17.98 -69.46
N GLY A 522 -28.42 18.79 -68.59
CA GLY A 522 -28.50 20.24 -68.68
C GLY A 522 -29.77 20.87 -68.17
N THR A 523 -30.79 20.09 -67.77
CA THR A 523 -32.01 20.58 -67.13
C THR A 523 -31.99 20.42 -65.62
N PRO A 524 -32.70 21.28 -64.88
CA PRO A 524 -32.86 21.08 -63.42
C PRO A 524 -33.87 20.00 -63.15
N TYR A 525 -33.68 19.21 -62.09
CA TYR A 525 -34.61 18.25 -61.55
C TYR A 525 -34.68 18.35 -60.05
N ASN A 526 -35.86 18.27 -59.44
CA ASN A 526 -36.00 18.31 -57.98
C ASN A 526 -35.85 16.91 -57.37
N VAL A 527 -34.79 16.69 -56.64
CA VAL A 527 -34.63 15.54 -55.75
C VAL A 527 -35.40 15.82 -54.49
N THR A 528 -36.42 14.98 -54.19
CA THR A 528 -37.29 15.18 -53.01
C THR A 528 -37.29 13.96 -52.11
N TRP A 529 -37.39 14.21 -50.81
CA TRP A 529 -37.43 13.17 -49.79
C TRP A 529 -38.37 13.55 -48.63
N THR A 530 -38.78 12.58 -47.87
CA THR A 530 -39.40 12.74 -46.55
C THR A 530 -38.44 12.31 -45.48
N TYR A 531 -38.60 12.80 -44.23
CA TYR A 531 -37.83 12.38 -43.11
C TYR A 531 -38.65 12.31 -41.82
N THR A 532 -38.22 11.42 -40.90
CA THR A 532 -38.81 11.26 -39.57
C THR A 532 -37.77 11.49 -38.48
N GLY A 533 -38.22 11.75 -37.26
CA GLY A 533 -37.34 12.00 -36.13
C GLY A 533 -36.44 13.22 -36.32
N THR A 534 -35.22 13.13 -35.87
CA THR A 534 -34.21 14.20 -35.96
C THR A 534 -32.96 13.71 -36.70
N PRO A 535 -33.03 13.51 -38.05
CA PRO A 535 -31.87 13.01 -38.81
C PRO A 535 -30.75 14.04 -38.98
N GLY A 536 -30.87 15.22 -38.40
CA GLY A 536 -29.91 16.34 -38.54
C GLY A 536 -30.41 17.39 -39.53
N SER A 537 -29.62 18.46 -39.75
CA SER A 537 -30.02 19.62 -40.54
C SER A 537 -29.63 19.55 -42.01
N LYS A 538 -28.79 18.58 -42.42
CA LYS A 538 -28.24 18.50 -43.78
C LYS A 538 -28.19 17.06 -44.30
N VAL A 539 -28.30 16.93 -45.62
CA VAL A 539 -28.14 15.68 -46.35
C VAL A 539 -27.06 15.79 -47.42
N LYS A 540 -26.39 14.68 -47.66
CA LYS A 540 -25.54 14.42 -48.83
C LYS A 540 -26.43 13.70 -49.87
N ILE A 541 -26.34 14.14 -51.13
CA ILE A 541 -27.06 13.51 -52.27
C ILE A 541 -26.01 13.00 -53.25
N GLU A 542 -26.12 11.73 -53.63
CA GLU A 542 -25.20 11.02 -54.49
C GLU A 542 -25.90 10.43 -55.70
N LEU A 543 -25.26 10.50 -56.87
CA LEU A 543 -25.67 9.81 -58.08
C LEU A 543 -24.91 8.48 -58.14
N LEU A 544 -25.62 7.41 -58.26
CA LEU A 544 -25.09 6.08 -58.50
C LEU A 544 -25.32 5.69 -59.98
N LYS A 545 -24.41 4.91 -60.55
CA LYS A 545 -24.56 4.27 -61.85
C LYS A 545 -24.25 2.80 -61.71
N ASN A 546 -25.16 1.95 -62.14
CA ASN A 546 -25.03 0.51 -61.98
C ASN A 546 -24.72 0.11 -60.52
N GLY A 547 -25.37 0.78 -59.52
CA GLY A 547 -25.18 0.57 -58.10
C GLY A 547 -23.92 1.18 -57.49
N ALA A 548 -22.93 1.62 -58.28
CA ALA A 548 -21.70 2.23 -57.78
C ALA A 548 -21.77 3.77 -57.78
N LEU A 549 -21.06 4.43 -56.86
CA LEU A 549 -20.99 5.88 -56.77
C LEU A 549 -20.40 6.46 -58.08
N LYS A 550 -21.21 7.21 -58.80
CA LYS A 550 -20.80 7.93 -60.01
C LYS A 550 -20.29 9.34 -59.70
N SER A 551 -21.03 10.07 -58.89
CA SER A 551 -20.66 11.44 -58.48
C SER A 551 -21.49 11.87 -57.26
N THR A 552 -20.93 12.82 -56.51
CA THR A 552 -21.67 13.53 -55.44
C THR A 552 -22.39 14.73 -56.08
N ILE A 553 -23.71 14.78 -55.96
CA ILE A 553 -24.54 15.90 -56.42
C ILE A 553 -24.37 17.09 -55.47
N THR A 554 -24.45 16.84 -54.17
CA THR A 554 -24.17 17.84 -53.15
C THR A 554 -23.80 17.14 -51.82
N THR A 555 -22.90 17.79 -51.05
CA THR A 555 -22.51 17.29 -49.72
C THR A 555 -23.29 17.90 -48.58
N LYS A 556 -24.11 18.96 -48.81
CA LYS A 556 -24.69 19.79 -47.75
C LYS A 556 -26.03 20.42 -48.17
N ALA A 557 -26.98 19.68 -48.75
CA ALA A 557 -28.34 20.18 -48.93
C ALA A 557 -29.05 20.32 -47.58
N SER A 558 -29.97 21.29 -47.44
CA SER A 558 -30.86 21.36 -46.25
C SER A 558 -31.71 20.11 -46.17
N ILE A 559 -31.92 19.54 -44.96
CA ILE A 559 -32.84 18.44 -44.75
C ILE A 559 -34.27 18.81 -45.13
N GLY A 560 -34.64 20.10 -45.07
CA GLY A 560 -35.99 20.64 -45.30
C GLY A 560 -36.72 20.99 -43.99
N THR A 561 -38.01 21.22 -44.09
CA THR A 561 -38.89 21.57 -42.95
C THR A 561 -40.18 20.75 -43.02
N GLY A 562 -40.84 20.58 -41.87
CA GLY A 562 -42.12 19.84 -41.82
C GLY A 562 -42.07 18.40 -42.30
N GLY A 563 -40.92 17.70 -42.14
CA GLY A 563 -40.78 16.29 -42.53
C GLY A 563 -40.48 16.08 -44.00
N THR A 564 -40.25 17.15 -44.81
CA THR A 564 -39.99 17.06 -46.25
C THR A 564 -38.79 17.89 -46.64
N GLY A 565 -38.03 17.41 -47.63
CA GLY A 565 -36.88 18.13 -48.17
C GLY A 565 -36.86 18.08 -49.69
N THR A 566 -36.23 19.08 -50.31
CA THR A 566 -36.03 19.17 -51.74
C THR A 566 -34.70 19.80 -52.08
N TYR A 567 -34.13 19.34 -53.18
CA TYR A 567 -32.88 19.91 -53.71
C TYR A 567 -32.99 19.99 -55.25
N ASN A 568 -32.80 21.19 -55.78
CA ASN A 568 -32.81 21.44 -57.23
C ASN A 568 -31.44 21.01 -57.82
N TRP A 569 -31.42 19.83 -58.45
CA TRP A 569 -30.25 19.24 -59.04
C TRP A 569 -30.16 19.63 -60.51
N LYS A 570 -29.14 20.42 -60.87
CA LYS A 570 -28.81 20.70 -62.26
C LYS A 570 -28.02 19.52 -62.84
N ILE A 571 -28.67 18.73 -63.70
CA ILE A 571 -28.09 17.52 -64.26
C ILE A 571 -26.92 17.90 -65.20
N SER A 572 -25.73 17.41 -64.91
CA SER A 572 -24.54 17.78 -65.68
C SER A 572 -24.62 17.32 -67.14
N ARG A 573 -24.28 18.20 -68.09
CA ARG A 573 -24.18 17.86 -69.51
C ARG A 573 -23.07 16.84 -69.84
N SER A 574 -22.13 16.59 -68.94
CA SER A 574 -21.07 15.61 -69.06
C SER A 574 -21.48 14.19 -68.65
N LEU A 575 -22.69 14.00 -68.13
CA LEU A 575 -23.16 12.66 -67.81
C LEU A 575 -23.43 11.87 -69.08
N THR A 576 -22.98 10.62 -69.08
CA THR A 576 -23.25 9.70 -70.18
C THR A 576 -24.70 9.24 -70.17
N PRO A 577 -25.41 9.19 -71.28
CA PRO A 577 -26.74 8.57 -71.32
C PRO A 577 -26.72 7.14 -70.80
N GLY A 578 -27.81 6.71 -70.14
CA GLY A 578 -27.95 5.37 -69.60
C GLY A 578 -29.25 5.21 -68.81
N THR A 579 -29.68 3.97 -68.58
CA THR A 579 -30.94 3.60 -67.94
C THR A 579 -30.73 3.02 -66.54
N ASP A 580 -29.53 3.19 -65.97
CA ASP A 580 -29.02 2.50 -64.79
C ASP A 580 -28.62 3.46 -63.66
N TYR A 581 -29.24 4.64 -63.62
CA TYR A 581 -28.95 5.66 -62.61
C TYR A 581 -29.89 5.57 -61.42
N ARG A 582 -29.30 5.79 -60.19
CA ARG A 582 -30.05 5.90 -58.94
C ARG A 582 -29.57 7.09 -58.14
N ILE A 583 -30.42 7.60 -57.26
CA ILE A 583 -30.08 8.63 -56.28
C ILE A 583 -30.06 8.01 -54.90
N ARG A 584 -29.07 8.43 -54.12
CA ARG A 584 -29.00 8.14 -52.67
C ARG A 584 -28.97 9.45 -51.90
N VAL A 585 -29.82 9.53 -50.87
CA VAL A 585 -29.88 10.66 -49.91
C VAL A 585 -29.50 10.12 -48.54
N THR A 586 -28.49 10.73 -47.91
CA THR A 586 -27.96 10.30 -46.63
C THR A 586 -27.81 11.52 -45.71
N SER A 587 -28.25 11.41 -44.44
CA SER A 587 -28.00 12.43 -43.44
C SER A 587 -26.47 12.60 -43.22
N THR A 588 -26.04 13.85 -43.06
CA THR A 588 -24.61 14.14 -42.79
C THR A 588 -24.20 13.92 -41.35
N THR A 589 -25.18 13.82 -40.42
CA THR A 589 -24.94 13.63 -38.97
C THR A 589 -25.34 12.25 -38.48
N ASN A 590 -26.26 11.55 -39.21
CA ASN A 590 -26.69 10.19 -38.90
C ASN A 590 -26.67 9.34 -40.14
N SER A 591 -25.60 8.63 -40.42
CA SER A 591 -25.40 7.83 -41.62
C SER A 591 -26.40 6.65 -41.77
N SER A 592 -27.06 6.21 -40.68
CA SER A 592 -28.12 5.20 -40.75
C SER A 592 -29.44 5.74 -41.34
N ALA A 593 -29.65 7.06 -41.29
CA ALA A 593 -30.74 7.73 -41.96
C ALA A 593 -30.38 7.97 -43.43
N THR A 594 -30.61 6.99 -44.25
CA THR A 594 -30.26 6.99 -45.69
C THR A 594 -31.33 6.23 -46.46
N ASP A 595 -31.52 6.66 -47.72
CA ASP A 595 -32.36 5.93 -48.67
C ASP A 595 -31.81 6.07 -50.09
N THR A 596 -32.08 5.06 -50.92
CA THR A 596 -31.66 5.00 -52.32
C THR A 596 -32.90 4.68 -53.17
N SER A 597 -33.05 5.32 -54.34
CA SER A 597 -34.17 5.08 -55.26
C SER A 597 -34.42 3.60 -55.47
N GLU A 598 -35.68 3.21 -55.36
CA GLU A 598 -36.15 1.82 -55.47
C GLU A 598 -35.89 1.23 -56.87
N GLY A 599 -35.99 2.08 -57.91
CA GLY A 599 -35.71 1.71 -59.29
C GLY A 599 -34.64 2.59 -59.95
N ASN A 600 -34.29 2.22 -61.17
CA ASN A 600 -33.37 3.01 -62.00
C ASN A 600 -34.13 4.12 -62.73
N SER A 601 -33.50 5.28 -62.86
CA SER A 601 -33.90 6.38 -63.74
C SER A 601 -33.05 6.40 -65.00
N SER A 602 -33.54 6.89 -66.09
CA SER A 602 -32.87 7.04 -67.36
C SER A 602 -32.32 8.47 -67.49
N ILE A 603 -31.09 8.64 -67.92
CA ILE A 603 -30.49 9.95 -68.29
C ILE A 603 -30.26 9.96 -69.79
N TYR A 604 -30.75 11.02 -70.50
CA TYR A 604 -30.55 11.20 -71.90
C TYR A 604 -30.05 12.60 -72.27
N LYS A 605 -29.57 12.79 -73.52
CA LYS A 605 -29.08 14.08 -74.05
C LYS A 605 -30.20 15.04 -74.43
#